data_640c6271726da60d4038dd452a100f98
#
_entry.id   640c6271726da60d4038dd452a100f98
#
_cell.length_a   1.000
_cell.length_b   1.000
_cell.length_c   1.000
_cell.angle_alpha   90.00
_cell.angle_beta   90.00
_cell.angle_gamma   90.00
#
_symmetry.space_group_name_H-M   'P 1'
#
loop_
_entity.id
_entity.type
_entity.pdbx_description
1 polymer ?
#
loop_
_entity_poly.entity_id
_entity_poly.type
_entity_poly.pdbx_seq_one_letter_code
_entity_poly.pdbx_strand_id
1 'polypeptide(L)'
;NGIIFTTMQKFEETGESLSERRNIVVIADEAHRGQYGLTEKVVTRQNEKGELEVKTSIGTARIIRDSLPNATYIGFTGTPISSKDRSTREVFGDYIDIYDMTQAVEDGATRPVYYESRVIHLKLDENTLRLIDAEYDLMAQNADPYVIEKSKKELGQMEAILGNDQTIASLVDDILDHYENYRANLLTGKAMIVAYSRPIAMKIYKRILQLRPGWTEKVGVVMTQGNNDPEEWREIIGNKAHKEDLARKFKDNDSPMKIAIVVDMWLTGFDVPSLATMEVYKPMSGHNLMQAIARVNRGFRDKEGGLVVDYVGIAAALKQAMNDYTVRDKKNYGDPDVSKAAYPKFLEKLEVCRDLFHGFDYITFLTGDDLEKARMISGGVNFLLGK
;
A
#
# COMPACT_ATOMS: atom_id res chain seq x y z
N ASN A 1 -14.40 -23.25 30.53
CA ASN A 1 -13.40 -23.45 29.50
C ASN A 1 -14.02 -23.04 28.16
N GLY A 2 -13.39 -22.14 27.40
CA GLY A 2 -13.89 -21.68 26.12
C GLY A 2 -12.94 -20.71 25.45
N ILE A 3 -13.25 -20.34 24.21
CA ILE A 3 -12.53 -19.30 23.45
C ILE A 3 -13.35 -18.03 23.55
N ILE A 4 -12.69 -16.92 23.88
CA ILE A 4 -13.31 -15.60 23.99
C ILE A 4 -12.65 -14.68 22.94
N PHE A 5 -13.45 -14.12 22.05
CA PHE A 5 -13.01 -13.08 21.12
C PHE A 5 -13.37 -11.72 21.69
N THR A 6 -12.39 -10.84 21.73
CA THR A 6 -12.56 -9.46 22.25
C THR A 6 -11.67 -8.47 21.51
N THR A 7 -11.94 -7.20 21.61
CA THR A 7 -11.06 -6.14 21.15
C THR A 7 -10.29 -5.55 22.34
N MET A 8 -9.09 -5.02 22.07
CA MET A 8 -8.23 -4.43 23.10
C MET A 8 -8.88 -3.25 23.84
N GLN A 9 -9.75 -2.50 23.12
CA GLN A 9 -10.46 -1.34 23.66
C GLN A 9 -11.48 -1.67 24.77
N LYS A 10 -11.78 -2.96 24.99
CA LYS A 10 -12.65 -3.42 26.08
C LYS A 10 -11.92 -3.65 27.40
N PHE A 11 -10.58 -3.59 27.38
CA PHE A 11 -9.80 -3.60 28.61
C PHE A 11 -9.68 -2.18 29.15
N GLU A 12 -10.18 -1.97 30.36
CA GLU A 12 -10.18 -0.69 31.05
C GLU A 12 -9.19 -0.74 32.22
N GLU A 13 -8.69 0.43 32.61
CA GLU A 13 -7.86 0.59 33.79
C GLU A 13 -8.75 0.55 35.07
N THR A 14 -9.06 -0.64 35.53
CA THR A 14 -9.94 -0.83 36.71
C THR A 14 -9.17 -0.98 38.00
N GLY A 15 -7.87 -1.14 37.95
CA GLY A 15 -6.99 -1.43 39.12
C GLY A 15 -7.18 -2.83 39.70
N GLU A 16 -8.12 -3.62 39.20
CA GLU A 16 -8.36 -5.01 39.63
C GLU A 16 -8.12 -5.98 38.45
N SER A 17 -7.56 -7.16 38.77
CA SER A 17 -7.38 -8.20 37.77
C SER A 17 -8.70 -8.86 37.39
N LEU A 18 -8.92 -9.11 36.09
CA LEU A 18 -10.08 -9.85 35.59
C LEU A 18 -10.00 -11.33 36.01
N SER A 19 -8.78 -11.87 36.13
CA SER A 19 -8.55 -13.25 36.51
C SER A 19 -7.11 -13.51 36.90
N GLU A 20 -6.92 -14.22 38.02
CA GLU A 20 -5.63 -14.70 38.51
C GLU A 20 -5.25 -16.10 37.97
N ARG A 21 -6.03 -16.65 37.06
CA ARG A 21 -5.80 -17.98 36.52
C ARG A 21 -4.54 -18.05 35.68
N ARG A 22 -3.79 -19.16 35.81
CA ARG A 22 -2.55 -19.42 35.07
C ARG A 22 -2.76 -20.21 33.76
N ASN A 23 -3.95 -20.75 33.54
CA ASN A 23 -4.26 -21.52 32.35
C ASN A 23 -5.06 -20.68 31.31
N ILE A 24 -4.75 -19.41 31.20
CA ILE A 24 -5.25 -18.50 30.17
C ILE A 24 -4.14 -18.28 29.16
N VAL A 25 -4.47 -18.39 27.88
CA VAL A 25 -3.59 -18.02 26.76
C VAL A 25 -4.25 -16.84 26.04
N VAL A 26 -3.55 -15.74 25.95
CA VAL A 26 -3.95 -14.54 25.21
C VAL A 26 -3.23 -14.56 23.88
N ILE A 27 -4.01 -14.64 22.79
CA ILE A 27 -3.50 -14.57 21.42
C ILE A 27 -3.83 -13.19 20.89
N ALA A 28 -2.79 -12.38 20.61
CA ALA A 28 -2.92 -11.06 20.05
C ALA A 28 -2.60 -11.10 18.56
N ASP A 29 -3.62 -10.92 17.70
CA ASP A 29 -3.43 -10.69 16.28
C ASP A 29 -3.09 -9.23 16.01
N GLU A 30 -2.32 -8.97 14.95
CA GLU A 30 -1.79 -7.63 14.62
C GLU A 30 -1.10 -6.99 15.85
N ALA A 31 -0.24 -7.74 16.51
CA ALA A 31 0.36 -7.41 17.81
C ALA A 31 1.09 -6.05 17.84
N HIS A 32 1.46 -5.51 16.66
CA HIS A 32 2.01 -4.17 16.49
C HIS A 32 0.97 -3.06 16.69
N ARG A 33 -0.34 -3.34 16.63
CA ARG A 33 -1.41 -2.34 16.78
C ARG A 33 -1.82 -2.16 18.24
N GLY A 34 -1.64 -0.94 18.77
CA GLY A 34 -2.21 -0.55 20.06
C GLY A 34 -1.63 -1.22 21.30
N GLN A 35 -0.67 -2.15 21.16
CA GLN A 35 -0.03 -2.82 22.29
C GLN A 35 1.27 -2.12 22.70
N TYR A 36 1.26 -0.80 22.68
CA TYR A 36 2.42 0.02 22.96
C TYR A 36 2.48 0.42 24.43
N GLY A 37 3.67 0.28 24.99
CA GLY A 37 4.03 0.84 26.29
C GLY A 37 3.64 -0.03 27.47
N LEU A 38 4.65 -0.66 28.04
CA LEU A 38 4.59 -1.20 29.40
C LEU A 38 4.85 -0.10 30.44
N THR A 39 5.28 1.09 29.99
CA THR A 39 5.65 2.23 30.83
C THR A 39 4.53 3.26 30.92
N GLU A 40 4.38 3.87 32.06
CA GLU A 40 3.49 5.01 32.28
C GLU A 40 4.09 6.25 31.60
N LYS A 41 3.27 6.99 30.85
CA LYS A 41 3.64 8.29 30.29
C LYS A 41 2.89 9.38 31.01
N VAL A 42 3.61 10.35 31.53
CA VAL A 42 3.03 11.57 32.07
C VAL A 42 2.77 12.52 30.92
N VAL A 43 1.50 12.77 30.62
CA VAL A 43 1.07 13.71 29.58
C VAL A 43 0.50 14.95 30.26
N THR A 44 1.16 16.09 30.03
CA THR A 44 0.66 17.38 30.48
C THR A 44 -0.28 17.95 29.41
N ARG A 45 -1.54 18.16 29.74
CA ARG A 45 -2.52 18.82 28.86
C ARG A 45 -3.01 20.12 29.49
N GLN A 46 -3.23 21.12 28.67
CA GLN A 46 -3.93 22.33 29.06
C GLN A 46 -5.43 22.08 29.02
N ASN A 47 -6.15 22.31 30.15
CA ASN A 47 -7.59 22.21 30.19
C ASN A 47 -8.23 23.43 29.51
N GLU A 48 -9.55 23.42 29.33
CA GLU A 48 -10.32 24.53 28.72
C GLU A 48 -10.17 25.88 29.47
N LYS A 49 -9.64 25.86 30.69
CA LYS A 49 -9.37 27.05 31.51
C LYS A 49 -7.91 27.53 31.43
N GLY A 50 -7.08 26.87 30.63
CA GLY A 50 -5.66 27.22 30.46
C GLY A 50 -4.73 26.69 31.58
N GLU A 51 -5.22 25.86 32.49
CA GLU A 51 -4.42 25.25 33.57
C GLU A 51 -3.75 23.95 33.06
N LEU A 52 -2.53 23.71 33.48
CA LEU A 52 -1.78 22.49 33.16
C LEU A 52 -2.30 21.32 33.99
N GLU A 53 -2.97 20.38 33.37
CA GLU A 53 -3.41 19.14 33.98
C GLU A 53 -2.42 18.02 33.61
N VAL A 54 -1.82 17.42 34.64
CA VAL A 54 -0.91 16.29 34.49
C VAL A 54 -1.74 15.01 34.51
N LYS A 55 -1.82 14.31 33.39
CA LYS A 55 -2.53 13.04 33.28
C LYS A 55 -1.54 11.93 32.99
N THR A 56 -1.53 10.90 33.84
CA THR A 56 -0.77 9.68 33.59
C THR A 56 -1.52 8.86 32.55
N SER A 57 -0.86 8.49 31.46
CA SER A 57 -1.40 7.59 30.45
C SER A 57 -0.67 6.26 30.53
N ILE A 58 -1.41 5.20 30.81
CA ILE A 58 -0.90 3.84 30.84
C ILE A 58 -1.08 3.20 29.45
N GLY A 59 -0.03 2.54 28.98
CA GLY A 59 -0.11 1.85 27.67
C GLY A 59 -1.06 0.66 27.71
N THR A 60 -1.78 0.43 26.60
CA THR A 60 -2.78 -0.66 26.48
C THR A 60 -2.19 -2.04 26.79
N ALA A 61 -0.92 -2.29 26.43
CA ALA A 61 -0.23 -3.53 26.75
C ALA A 61 -0.12 -3.76 28.28
N ARG A 62 0.12 -2.68 29.03
CA ARG A 62 0.18 -2.74 30.50
C ARG A 62 -1.19 -3.04 31.08
N ILE A 63 -2.24 -2.36 30.61
CA ILE A 63 -3.63 -2.57 31.08
C ILE A 63 -4.05 -4.03 30.88
N ILE A 64 -3.78 -4.62 29.70
CA ILE A 64 -4.11 -6.02 29.42
C ILE A 64 -3.35 -6.98 30.33
N ARG A 65 -2.04 -6.71 30.57
CA ARG A 65 -1.22 -7.55 31.45
C ARG A 65 -1.66 -7.46 32.89
N ASP A 66 -1.98 -6.27 33.39
CA ASP A 66 -2.47 -6.07 34.75
C ASP A 66 -3.85 -6.72 34.94
N SER A 67 -4.68 -6.74 33.89
CA SER A 67 -5.99 -7.44 33.90
C SER A 67 -5.87 -8.97 33.95
N LEU A 68 -4.81 -9.55 33.38
CA LEU A 68 -4.56 -10.99 33.29
C LEU A 68 -3.10 -11.30 33.63
N PRO A 69 -2.66 -11.07 34.89
CA PRO A 69 -1.25 -11.06 35.27
C PRO A 69 -0.54 -12.41 35.13
N ASN A 70 -1.27 -13.52 35.21
CA ASN A 70 -0.74 -14.87 35.15
C ASN A 70 -0.98 -15.57 33.79
N ALA A 71 -1.50 -14.84 32.77
CA ALA A 71 -1.75 -15.41 31.44
C ALA A 71 -0.46 -15.55 30.63
N THR A 72 -0.45 -16.50 29.72
CA THR A 72 0.57 -16.63 28.67
C THR A 72 0.17 -15.78 27.48
N TYR A 73 1.08 -14.98 26.93
CA TYR A 73 0.83 -14.07 25.82
C TYR A 73 1.58 -14.50 24.57
N ILE A 74 0.88 -14.61 23.46
CA ILE A 74 1.44 -14.90 22.14
C ILE A 74 0.99 -13.81 21.18
N GLY A 75 1.94 -13.12 20.53
CA GLY A 75 1.67 -12.10 19.52
C GLY A 75 1.92 -12.63 18.12
N PHE A 76 0.98 -12.38 17.22
CA PHE A 76 1.15 -12.57 15.79
C PHE A 76 1.18 -11.21 15.10
N THR A 77 2.16 -11.01 14.21
CA THR A 77 2.26 -9.78 13.43
C THR A 77 3.01 -10.00 12.14
N GLY A 78 2.48 -9.49 11.03
CA GLY A 78 3.22 -9.41 9.77
C GLY A 78 4.26 -8.29 9.74
N THR A 79 4.30 -7.42 10.76
CA THR A 79 5.11 -6.19 10.77
C THR A 79 5.57 -5.84 12.18
N PRO A 80 6.56 -6.56 12.72
CA PRO A 80 7.08 -6.26 14.05
C PRO A 80 7.70 -4.85 14.09
N ILE A 81 7.42 -4.10 15.15
CA ILE A 81 7.97 -2.75 15.36
C ILE A 81 9.20 -2.83 16.25
N SER A 82 10.29 -2.30 15.74
CA SER A 82 11.60 -2.26 16.39
C SER A 82 11.99 -0.81 16.74
N SER A 83 11.13 -0.05 17.42
CA SER A 83 11.50 1.26 17.96
C SER A 83 11.72 1.18 19.48
N LYS A 84 12.56 2.06 20.05
CA LYS A 84 12.92 2.04 21.48
C LYS A 84 11.71 2.00 22.43
N ASP A 85 10.58 2.61 22.05
CA ASP A 85 9.39 2.72 22.89
C ASP A 85 8.26 1.74 22.50
N ARG A 86 8.46 0.92 21.46
CA ARG A 86 7.37 0.15 20.82
C ARG A 86 7.81 -1.22 20.33
N SER A 87 8.83 -1.80 20.96
CA SER A 87 9.35 -3.09 20.54
C SER A 87 8.35 -4.22 20.81
N THR A 88 7.99 -4.96 19.79
CA THR A 88 7.16 -6.19 19.91
C THR A 88 7.84 -7.20 20.84
N ARG A 89 9.18 -7.26 20.83
CA ARG A 89 9.96 -8.14 21.69
C ARG A 89 9.87 -7.78 23.18
N GLU A 90 9.78 -6.50 23.50
CA GLU A 90 9.62 -6.07 24.92
C GLU A 90 8.27 -6.50 25.48
N VAL A 91 7.25 -6.57 24.63
CA VAL A 91 5.89 -6.93 25.04
C VAL A 91 5.67 -8.44 25.05
N PHE A 92 6.14 -9.16 24.04
CA PHE A 92 5.85 -10.59 23.84
C PHE A 92 7.05 -11.51 24.05
N GLY A 93 8.25 -10.97 24.23
CA GLY A 93 9.49 -11.75 24.30
C GLY A 93 10.11 -12.00 22.93
N ASP A 94 11.07 -12.92 22.88
CA ASP A 94 11.75 -13.27 21.63
C ASP A 94 10.84 -14.00 20.66
N TYR A 95 11.21 -13.94 19.36
CA TYR A 95 10.48 -14.62 18.31
C TYR A 95 10.50 -16.13 18.53
N ILE A 96 9.31 -16.73 18.45
CA ILE A 96 9.15 -18.20 18.43
C ILE A 96 9.47 -18.70 17.02
N ASP A 97 8.97 -17.99 15.99
CA ASP A 97 9.18 -18.31 14.60
C ASP A 97 9.08 -17.03 13.74
N ILE A 98 9.75 -17.03 12.58
CA ILE A 98 9.73 -15.95 11.59
C ILE A 98 9.47 -16.57 10.23
N TYR A 99 8.30 -16.26 9.65
CA TYR A 99 7.96 -16.59 8.28
C TYR A 99 8.04 -15.31 7.45
N ASP A 100 9.19 -15.09 6.82
CA ASP A 100 9.48 -13.85 6.10
C ASP A 100 8.93 -13.84 4.66
N MET A 101 8.99 -12.68 4.00
CA MET A 101 8.48 -12.50 2.63
C MET A 101 9.24 -13.39 1.63
N THR A 102 10.55 -13.56 1.82
CA THR A 102 11.38 -14.42 0.96
C THR A 102 10.88 -15.86 1.02
N GLN A 103 10.70 -16.38 2.23
CA GLN A 103 10.20 -17.74 2.43
C GLN A 103 8.78 -17.90 1.89
N ALA A 104 7.91 -16.91 2.11
CA ALA A 104 6.55 -16.93 1.60
C ALA A 104 6.49 -16.98 0.07
N VAL A 105 7.44 -16.36 -0.62
CA VAL A 105 7.56 -16.43 -2.09
C VAL A 105 8.14 -17.78 -2.52
N GLU A 106 9.19 -18.28 -1.85
CA GLU A 106 9.77 -19.60 -2.13
C GLU A 106 8.76 -20.72 -1.97
N ASP A 107 7.94 -20.68 -0.93
CA ASP A 107 6.87 -21.63 -0.66
C ASP A 107 5.64 -21.46 -1.57
N GLY A 108 5.62 -20.40 -2.40
CA GLY A 108 4.50 -20.07 -3.29
C GLY A 108 3.25 -19.53 -2.59
N ALA A 109 3.35 -19.24 -1.29
CA ALA A 109 2.24 -18.64 -0.51
C ALA A 109 1.94 -17.20 -0.92
N THR A 110 2.98 -16.47 -1.34
CA THR A 110 2.86 -15.14 -1.92
C THR A 110 3.56 -15.06 -3.27
N ARG A 111 3.43 -13.92 -3.95
CA ARG A 111 4.10 -13.64 -5.22
C ARG A 111 5.07 -12.48 -5.06
N PRO A 112 6.13 -12.40 -5.90
CA PRO A 112 7.03 -11.26 -5.92
C PRO A 112 6.27 -9.95 -6.13
N VAL A 113 6.82 -8.86 -5.60
CA VAL A 113 6.34 -7.50 -5.86
C VAL A 113 7.37 -6.78 -6.72
N TYR A 114 6.92 -6.26 -7.84
CA TYR A 114 7.70 -5.42 -8.73
C TYR A 114 7.38 -3.95 -8.45
N TYR A 115 8.36 -3.11 -8.64
CA TYR A 115 8.24 -1.67 -8.43
C TYR A 115 8.57 -0.92 -9.72
N GLU A 116 7.73 0.05 -10.08
CA GLU A 116 7.94 0.94 -11.21
C GLU A 116 7.77 2.39 -10.76
N SER A 117 8.79 3.23 -10.97
CA SER A 117 8.70 4.66 -10.67
C SER A 117 8.24 5.45 -11.90
N ARG A 118 7.17 6.23 -11.72
CA ARG A 118 6.60 7.13 -12.73
C ARG A 118 6.56 8.59 -12.28
N VAL A 119 7.35 8.95 -11.28
CA VAL A 119 7.41 10.31 -10.72
C VAL A 119 7.75 11.35 -11.80
N ILE A 120 8.66 11.03 -12.72
CA ILE A 120 9.09 11.91 -13.82
C ILE A 120 7.91 12.27 -14.74
N HIS A 121 6.94 11.39 -14.91
CA HIS A 121 5.78 11.62 -15.77
C HIS A 121 4.88 12.74 -15.26
N LEU A 122 4.89 13.02 -13.95
CA LEU A 122 4.14 14.12 -13.35
C LEU A 122 4.84 15.49 -13.49
N LYS A 123 6.11 15.51 -13.89
CA LYS A 123 6.92 16.72 -14.01
C LYS A 123 6.90 17.59 -12.73
N LEU A 124 6.96 16.93 -11.57
CA LEU A 124 7.03 17.61 -10.28
C LEU A 124 8.34 18.40 -10.19
N ASP A 125 8.26 19.61 -9.66
CA ASP A 125 9.46 20.42 -9.43
C ASP A 125 10.25 19.94 -8.20
N GLU A 126 11.51 20.39 -8.09
CA GLU A 126 12.39 19.99 -6.98
C GLU A 126 11.85 20.39 -5.60
N ASN A 127 11.08 21.48 -5.49
CA ASN A 127 10.51 21.90 -4.21
C ASN A 127 9.41 20.95 -3.78
N THR A 128 8.60 20.48 -4.73
CA THR A 128 7.57 19.45 -4.50
C THR A 128 8.20 18.14 -4.04
N LEU A 129 9.28 17.69 -4.70
CA LEU A 129 10.00 16.48 -4.30
C LEU A 129 10.59 16.61 -2.88
N ARG A 130 11.16 17.76 -2.53
CA ARG A 130 11.65 18.02 -1.17
C ARG A 130 10.55 18.01 -0.11
N LEU A 131 9.35 18.50 -0.45
CA LEU A 131 8.20 18.45 0.46
C LEU A 131 7.73 17.01 0.67
N ILE A 132 7.75 16.20 -0.38
CA ILE A 132 7.45 14.75 -0.28
C ILE A 132 8.47 14.06 0.63
N ASP A 133 9.76 14.32 0.44
CA ASP A 133 10.82 13.77 1.28
C ASP A 133 10.66 14.19 2.75
N ALA A 134 10.35 15.47 3.00
CA ALA A 134 10.09 15.99 4.35
C ALA A 134 8.88 15.30 5.01
N GLU A 135 7.82 15.00 4.26
CA GLU A 135 6.67 14.24 4.77
C GLU A 135 7.05 12.80 5.13
N TYR A 136 7.91 12.15 4.33
CA TYR A 136 8.45 10.83 4.68
C TYR A 136 9.24 10.86 5.98
N ASP A 137 10.10 11.85 6.16
CA ASP A 137 10.89 12.02 7.39
C ASP A 137 10.00 12.23 8.61
N LEU A 138 8.92 13.00 8.48
CA LEU A 138 7.94 13.22 9.53
C LEU A 138 7.13 11.96 9.87
N MET A 139 6.76 11.19 8.87
CA MET A 139 6.08 9.90 9.08
C MET A 139 6.98 8.87 9.78
N ALA A 140 8.27 8.92 9.53
CA ALA A 140 9.26 8.03 10.14
C ALA A 140 9.58 8.41 11.60
N GLN A 141 9.43 9.69 11.96
CA GLN A 141 9.62 10.20 13.31
C GLN A 141 8.28 10.19 14.05
N ASN A 142 8.11 9.34 15.05
CA ASN A 142 6.91 9.34 15.93
C ASN A 142 6.78 10.69 16.63
N ALA A 143 5.91 11.56 16.14
CA ALA A 143 5.97 12.99 16.35
C ALA A 143 5.49 13.48 17.73
N ASP A 144 6.29 14.36 18.33
CA ASP A 144 5.95 15.32 19.37
C ASP A 144 4.78 16.24 18.90
N PRO A 145 3.86 16.72 19.76
CA PRO A 145 2.77 17.64 19.42
C PRO A 145 3.19 18.91 18.66
N TYR A 146 4.39 19.44 18.89
CA TYR A 146 4.93 20.59 18.18
C TYR A 146 5.22 20.25 16.69
N VAL A 147 5.66 19.04 16.42
CA VAL A 147 5.88 18.53 15.06
C VAL A 147 4.56 18.37 14.31
N ILE A 148 3.47 18.02 15.01
CA ILE A 148 2.12 17.88 14.42
C ILE A 148 1.59 19.21 13.86
N GLU A 149 1.85 20.34 14.50
CA GLU A 149 1.36 21.64 14.05
C GLU A 149 2.13 22.16 12.83
N LYS A 150 3.43 21.92 12.79
CA LYS A 150 4.28 22.15 11.61
C LYS A 150 3.86 21.24 10.44
N SER A 151 3.60 19.96 10.72
CA SER A 151 3.10 18.98 9.77
C SER A 151 1.78 19.39 9.14
N LYS A 152 0.82 19.95 9.88
CA LYS A 152 -0.47 20.38 9.33
C LYS A 152 -0.33 21.42 8.22
N LYS A 153 0.65 22.33 8.34
CA LYS A 153 0.92 23.35 7.31
C LYS A 153 1.57 22.72 6.08
N GLU A 154 2.52 21.82 6.29
CA GLU A 154 3.23 21.10 5.21
C GLU A 154 2.29 20.12 4.49
N LEU A 155 1.44 19.39 5.21
CA LEU A 155 0.36 18.55 4.67
C LEU A 155 -0.63 19.36 3.81
N GLY A 156 -1.01 20.56 4.24
CA GLY A 156 -1.88 21.45 3.46
C GLY A 156 -1.22 21.94 2.17
N GLN A 157 0.09 22.20 2.19
CA GLN A 157 0.84 22.55 1.00
C GLN A 157 0.95 21.36 0.03
N MET A 158 1.23 20.16 0.55
CA MET A 158 1.28 18.93 -0.24
C MET A 158 -0.06 18.64 -0.90
N GLU A 159 -1.16 18.74 -0.16
CA GLU A 159 -2.50 18.55 -0.72
C GLU A 159 -2.81 19.55 -1.83
N ALA A 160 -2.39 20.80 -1.69
CA ALA A 160 -2.57 21.83 -2.72
C ALA A 160 -1.77 21.52 -3.99
N ILE A 161 -0.53 21.03 -3.85
CA ILE A 161 0.35 20.70 -4.98
C ILE A 161 -0.14 19.43 -5.68
N LEU A 162 -0.31 18.33 -4.95
CA LEU A 162 -0.79 17.05 -5.49
C LEU A 162 -2.22 17.14 -6.00
N GLY A 163 -3.04 18.01 -5.41
CA GLY A 163 -4.43 18.25 -5.82
C GLY A 163 -4.59 19.31 -6.90
N ASN A 164 -3.52 19.87 -7.44
CA ASN A 164 -3.60 20.82 -8.55
C ASN A 164 -4.21 20.15 -9.79
N ASP A 165 -5.10 20.84 -10.49
CA ASP A 165 -5.86 20.24 -11.58
C ASP A 165 -4.99 19.79 -12.76
N GLN A 166 -3.86 20.48 -13.02
CA GLN A 166 -2.91 20.10 -14.06
C GLN A 166 -2.13 18.84 -13.64
N THR A 167 -1.72 18.74 -12.37
CA THR A 167 -1.05 17.56 -11.83
C THR A 167 -1.99 16.34 -11.86
N ILE A 168 -3.24 16.52 -11.45
CA ILE A 168 -4.27 15.46 -11.52
C ILE A 168 -4.54 15.04 -12.97
N ALA A 169 -4.58 15.99 -13.91
CA ALA A 169 -4.76 15.67 -15.32
C ALA A 169 -3.61 14.79 -15.83
N SER A 170 -2.37 15.19 -15.59
CA SER A 170 -1.18 14.42 -16.00
C SER A 170 -1.14 13.04 -15.33
N LEU A 171 -1.47 12.96 -14.03
CA LEU A 171 -1.56 11.69 -13.30
C LEU A 171 -2.57 10.73 -13.92
N VAL A 172 -3.79 11.23 -14.16
CA VAL A 172 -4.87 10.38 -14.68
C VAL A 172 -4.60 9.97 -16.12
N ASP A 173 -4.06 10.87 -16.94
CA ASP A 173 -3.68 10.54 -18.32
C ASP A 173 -2.63 9.42 -18.35
N ASP A 174 -1.60 9.47 -17.47
CA ASP A 174 -0.57 8.42 -17.36
C ASP A 174 -1.12 7.12 -16.78
N ILE A 175 -1.95 7.18 -15.72
CA ILE A 175 -2.61 5.99 -15.17
C ILE A 175 -3.48 5.28 -16.22
N LEU A 176 -4.26 6.04 -16.99
CA LEU A 176 -5.13 5.47 -18.02
C LEU A 176 -4.32 4.85 -19.15
N ASP A 177 -3.28 5.53 -19.62
CA ASP A 177 -2.37 5.00 -20.66
C ASP A 177 -1.71 3.70 -20.18
N HIS A 178 -1.11 3.72 -18.96
CA HIS A 178 -0.51 2.53 -18.38
C HIS A 178 -1.51 1.39 -18.19
N TYR A 179 -2.70 1.69 -17.66
CA TYR A 179 -3.71 0.70 -17.41
C TYR A 179 -4.23 0.06 -18.71
N GLU A 180 -4.62 0.87 -19.69
CA GLU A 180 -5.23 0.39 -20.94
C GLU A 180 -4.25 -0.40 -21.80
N ASN A 181 -2.99 0.04 -21.89
CA ASN A 181 -1.99 -0.59 -22.74
C ASN A 181 -1.34 -1.82 -22.11
N TYR A 182 -1.19 -1.87 -20.77
CA TYR A 182 -0.35 -2.89 -20.13
C TYR A 182 -1.07 -3.70 -19.05
N ARG A 183 -2.17 -3.21 -18.46
CA ARG A 183 -2.75 -3.83 -17.27
C ARG A 183 -4.18 -4.34 -17.45
N ALA A 184 -4.98 -3.72 -18.30
CA ALA A 184 -6.41 -4.04 -18.47
C ALA A 184 -6.67 -5.50 -18.88
N ASN A 185 -5.79 -6.06 -19.69
CA ASN A 185 -5.89 -7.42 -20.20
C ASN A 185 -5.03 -8.43 -19.43
N LEU A 186 -4.33 -7.98 -18.37
CA LEU A 186 -3.51 -8.86 -17.54
C LEU A 186 -4.36 -9.51 -16.45
N LEU A 187 -4.41 -10.84 -16.43
CA LEU A 187 -5.22 -11.62 -15.47
C LEU A 187 -6.70 -11.20 -15.54
N THR A 188 -7.14 -10.48 -14.50
CA THR A 188 -8.53 -9.99 -14.36
C THR A 188 -8.64 -8.48 -14.58
N GLY A 189 -7.54 -7.81 -14.90
CA GLY A 189 -7.46 -6.37 -15.12
C GLY A 189 -7.73 -5.52 -13.85
N LYS A 190 -7.57 -6.09 -12.65
CA LYS A 190 -7.81 -5.35 -11.40
C LYS A 190 -6.64 -4.47 -11.03
N ALA A 191 -6.95 -3.20 -10.74
CA ALA A 191 -6.02 -2.19 -10.27
C ALA A 191 -6.59 -1.42 -9.07
N MET A 192 -5.71 -0.94 -8.19
CA MET A 192 -6.06 -0.09 -7.06
C MET A 192 -5.27 1.22 -7.15
N ILE A 193 -5.94 2.35 -7.10
CA ILE A 193 -5.34 3.67 -7.05
C ILE A 193 -5.39 4.17 -5.61
N VAL A 194 -4.23 4.40 -5.01
CA VAL A 194 -4.11 4.91 -3.65
C VAL A 194 -3.92 6.42 -3.72
N ALA A 195 -4.96 7.17 -3.42
CA ALA A 195 -4.96 8.61 -3.46
C ALA A 195 -4.48 9.23 -2.15
N TYR A 196 -3.78 10.37 -2.24
CA TYR A 196 -3.27 11.09 -1.08
C TYR A 196 -4.35 11.48 -0.07
N SER A 197 -5.45 12.04 -0.56
CA SER A 197 -6.56 12.51 0.26
C SER A 197 -7.90 12.26 -0.40
N ARG A 198 -8.98 12.48 0.37
CA ARG A 198 -10.36 12.32 -0.12
C ARG A 198 -10.71 13.30 -1.26
N PRO A 199 -10.36 14.59 -1.18
CA PRO A 199 -10.54 15.51 -2.32
C PRO A 199 -9.80 15.07 -3.57
N ILE A 200 -8.56 14.59 -3.42
CA ILE A 200 -7.76 14.07 -4.55
C ILE A 200 -8.38 12.81 -5.15
N ALA A 201 -8.85 11.88 -4.32
CA ALA A 201 -9.57 10.68 -4.79
C ALA A 201 -10.77 11.05 -5.67
N MET A 202 -11.54 12.05 -5.25
CA MET A 202 -12.70 12.53 -6.02
C MET A 202 -12.29 13.23 -7.31
N LYS A 203 -11.20 14.01 -7.31
CA LYS A 203 -10.66 14.64 -8.53
C LYS A 203 -10.21 13.57 -9.54
N ILE A 204 -9.48 12.55 -9.08
CA ILE A 204 -9.07 11.42 -9.91
C ILE A 204 -10.29 10.71 -10.51
N TYR A 205 -11.29 10.38 -9.70
CA TYR A 205 -12.53 9.74 -10.14
C TYR A 205 -13.25 10.55 -11.22
N LYS A 206 -13.49 11.84 -10.96
CA LYS A 206 -14.15 12.74 -11.90
C LYS A 206 -13.38 12.86 -13.21
N ARG A 207 -12.05 12.98 -13.13
CA ARG A 207 -11.20 13.08 -14.32
C ARG A 207 -11.23 11.79 -15.14
N ILE A 208 -11.20 10.62 -14.52
CA ILE A 208 -11.33 9.33 -15.19
C ILE A 208 -12.67 9.29 -15.94
N LEU A 209 -13.77 9.64 -15.31
CA LEU A 209 -15.09 9.60 -15.95
C LEU A 209 -15.28 10.67 -17.05
N GLN A 210 -14.58 11.82 -16.94
CA GLN A 210 -14.52 12.78 -18.05
C GLN A 210 -13.88 12.18 -19.30
N LEU A 211 -12.78 11.44 -19.13
CA LEU A 211 -12.02 10.84 -20.24
C LEU A 211 -12.63 9.52 -20.72
N ARG A 212 -13.32 8.81 -19.83
CA ARG A 212 -13.93 7.51 -20.06
C ARG A 212 -15.36 7.47 -19.51
N PRO A 213 -16.33 8.14 -20.12
CA PRO A 213 -17.71 8.22 -19.60
C PRO A 213 -18.36 6.85 -19.39
N GLY A 214 -17.99 5.85 -20.17
CA GLY A 214 -18.50 4.48 -20.06
C GLY A 214 -17.94 3.66 -18.87
N TRP A 215 -17.06 4.23 -18.03
CA TRP A 215 -16.41 3.49 -16.95
C TRP A 215 -17.09 3.64 -15.57
N THR A 216 -18.31 4.12 -15.53
CA THR A 216 -19.07 4.30 -14.28
C THR A 216 -19.20 3.02 -13.45
N GLU A 217 -19.32 1.86 -14.10
CA GLU A 217 -19.35 0.56 -13.43
C GLU A 217 -17.95 -0.04 -13.24
N LYS A 218 -16.94 0.43 -14.01
CA LYS A 218 -15.58 -0.08 -13.97
C LYS A 218 -14.75 0.50 -12.85
N VAL A 219 -15.06 1.72 -12.40
CA VAL A 219 -14.31 2.46 -11.39
C VAL A 219 -15.18 2.74 -10.17
N GLY A 220 -14.71 2.35 -8.98
CA GLY A 220 -15.38 2.64 -7.71
C GLY A 220 -14.49 3.42 -6.75
N VAL A 221 -15.10 4.30 -5.93
CA VAL A 221 -14.41 5.07 -4.87
C VAL A 221 -14.75 4.47 -3.52
N VAL A 222 -13.72 4.12 -2.75
CA VAL A 222 -13.88 3.52 -1.41
C VAL A 222 -13.12 4.34 -0.38
N MET A 223 -13.85 5.16 0.35
CA MET A 223 -13.33 5.98 1.43
C MET A 223 -14.39 6.26 2.50
N THR A 224 -13.97 6.83 3.63
CA THR A 224 -14.91 7.23 4.69
C THR A 224 -15.75 8.45 4.26
N GLN A 225 -16.99 8.53 4.75
CA GLN A 225 -17.76 9.77 4.65
C GLN A 225 -17.32 10.76 5.71
N GLY A 226 -17.32 12.05 5.36
CA GLY A 226 -17.14 13.16 6.29
C GLY A 226 -18.46 13.93 6.48
N ASN A 227 -18.61 14.58 7.64
CA ASN A 227 -19.82 15.34 7.95
C ASN A 227 -20.02 16.52 6.99
N ASN A 228 -18.93 17.07 6.47
CA ASN A 228 -18.93 18.25 5.58
C ASN A 228 -18.73 17.90 4.11
N ASP A 229 -18.94 16.63 3.71
CA ASP A 229 -18.81 16.24 2.32
C ASP A 229 -19.89 16.91 1.45
N PRO A 230 -19.53 17.37 0.23
CA PRO A 230 -20.51 17.79 -0.76
C PRO A 230 -21.56 16.69 -1.01
N GLU A 231 -22.78 17.07 -1.33
CA GLU A 231 -23.85 16.10 -1.56
C GLU A 231 -23.53 15.11 -2.70
N GLU A 232 -22.93 15.59 -3.78
CA GLU A 232 -22.48 14.76 -4.89
C GLU A 232 -21.46 13.66 -4.46
N TRP A 233 -20.64 13.93 -3.42
CA TRP A 233 -19.72 12.94 -2.91
C TRP A 233 -20.44 11.85 -2.12
N ARG A 234 -21.51 12.21 -1.41
CA ARG A 234 -22.28 11.26 -0.61
C ARG A 234 -22.94 10.18 -1.47
N GLU A 235 -23.38 10.54 -2.67
CA GLU A 235 -23.92 9.59 -3.64
C GLU A 235 -22.84 8.61 -4.14
N ILE A 236 -21.65 9.12 -4.45
CA ILE A 236 -20.53 8.31 -4.97
C ILE A 236 -19.93 7.41 -3.89
N ILE A 237 -19.67 7.96 -2.69
CA ILE A 237 -19.07 7.22 -1.58
C ILE A 237 -20.05 6.21 -0.99
N GLY A 238 -21.31 6.57 -0.96
CA GLY A 238 -22.39 5.76 -0.43
C GLY A 238 -22.27 5.43 1.05
N ASN A 239 -23.22 4.69 1.56
CA ASN A 239 -23.28 4.21 2.94
C ASN A 239 -22.47 2.90 3.10
N LYS A 240 -22.57 2.28 4.28
CA LYS A 240 -21.91 1.00 4.58
C LYS A 240 -22.31 -0.12 3.60
N ALA A 241 -23.60 -0.25 3.30
CA ALA A 241 -24.10 -1.27 2.39
C ALA A 241 -23.56 -1.08 0.95
N HIS A 242 -23.44 0.17 0.49
CA HIS A 242 -22.84 0.48 -0.79
C HIS A 242 -21.35 0.05 -0.84
N LYS A 243 -20.59 0.32 0.23
CA LYS A 243 -19.17 -0.10 0.31
C LYS A 243 -19.02 -1.62 0.36
N GLU A 244 -19.93 -2.32 1.01
CA GLU A 244 -19.99 -3.80 1.01
C GLU A 244 -20.31 -4.34 -0.38
N ASP A 245 -21.19 -3.67 -1.15
CA ASP A 245 -21.47 -4.00 -2.54
C ASP A 245 -20.27 -3.77 -3.44
N LEU A 246 -19.57 -2.64 -3.33
CA LEU A 246 -18.32 -2.38 -4.04
C LEU A 246 -17.26 -3.44 -3.69
N ALA A 247 -17.15 -3.83 -2.42
CA ALA A 247 -16.22 -4.87 -2.01
C ALA A 247 -16.54 -6.23 -2.64
N ARG A 248 -17.82 -6.60 -2.71
CA ARG A 248 -18.29 -7.82 -3.38
C ARG A 248 -17.99 -7.76 -4.88
N LYS A 249 -18.33 -6.66 -5.56
CA LYS A 249 -18.06 -6.44 -6.98
C LYS A 249 -16.56 -6.48 -7.28
N PHE A 250 -15.73 -5.86 -6.45
CA PHE A 250 -14.29 -5.84 -6.67
C PHE A 250 -13.63 -7.22 -6.38
N LYS A 251 -14.21 -8.06 -5.53
CA LYS A 251 -13.77 -9.44 -5.32
C LYS A 251 -14.17 -10.36 -6.47
N ASP A 252 -15.32 -10.13 -7.06
CA ASP A 252 -15.82 -10.90 -8.20
C ASP A 252 -14.99 -10.57 -9.45
N ASN A 253 -14.40 -11.61 -10.05
CA ASN A 253 -13.54 -11.46 -11.22
C ASN A 253 -14.35 -11.23 -12.53
N ASP A 254 -15.61 -11.61 -12.55
CA ASP A 254 -16.49 -11.44 -13.70
C ASP A 254 -17.23 -10.10 -13.66
N SER A 255 -17.21 -9.42 -12.51
CA SER A 255 -17.77 -8.07 -12.38
C SER A 255 -17.09 -7.07 -13.32
N PRO A 256 -17.83 -6.09 -13.85
CA PRO A 256 -17.27 -4.98 -14.62
C PRO A 256 -16.33 -4.10 -13.79
N MET A 257 -16.47 -4.07 -12.46
CA MET A 257 -15.61 -3.28 -11.58
C MET A 257 -14.17 -3.80 -11.58
N LYS A 258 -13.25 -3.00 -12.12
CA LYS A 258 -11.83 -3.36 -12.27
C LYS A 258 -10.89 -2.42 -11.53
N ILE A 259 -11.32 -1.18 -11.27
CA ILE A 259 -10.48 -0.16 -10.66
C ILE A 259 -11.12 0.33 -9.36
N ALA A 260 -10.37 0.29 -8.26
CA ALA A 260 -10.77 0.85 -6.98
C ALA A 260 -9.88 2.06 -6.65
N ILE A 261 -10.49 3.20 -6.37
CA ILE A 261 -9.81 4.39 -5.85
C ILE A 261 -10.00 4.41 -4.34
N VAL A 262 -8.91 4.37 -3.60
CA VAL A 262 -8.92 4.31 -2.13
C VAL A 262 -8.03 5.40 -1.54
N VAL A 263 -8.25 5.72 -0.27
CA VAL A 263 -7.35 6.61 0.51
C VAL A 263 -6.62 5.79 1.57
N ASP A 264 -7.36 5.20 2.51
CA ASP A 264 -6.84 4.34 3.57
C ASP A 264 -7.60 3.00 3.66
N MET A 265 -8.89 3.03 3.31
CA MET A 265 -9.71 1.82 3.30
C MET A 265 -9.19 0.81 2.28
N TRP A 266 -9.30 -0.46 2.60
CA TRP A 266 -8.81 -1.62 1.83
C TRP A 266 -7.28 -1.79 1.77
N LEU A 267 -6.49 -0.82 2.23
CA LEU A 267 -5.04 -1.02 2.36
C LEU A 267 -4.71 -2.05 3.44
N THR A 268 -5.62 -2.22 4.40
CA THR A 268 -5.49 -3.21 5.48
C THR A 268 -6.75 -4.07 5.57
N GLY A 269 -6.59 -5.39 5.84
CA GLY A 269 -7.71 -6.30 6.11
C GLY A 269 -8.61 -6.63 4.93
N PHE A 270 -8.33 -6.14 3.72
CA PHE A 270 -9.09 -6.44 2.51
C PHE A 270 -8.31 -7.36 1.58
N ASP A 271 -8.88 -8.48 1.21
CA ASP A 271 -8.21 -9.51 0.42
C ASP A 271 -8.87 -9.69 -0.95
N VAL A 272 -8.06 -9.48 -2.00
CA VAL A 272 -8.41 -9.70 -3.42
C VAL A 272 -7.18 -10.30 -4.12
N PRO A 273 -7.03 -11.62 -4.14
CA PRO A 273 -5.86 -12.27 -4.71
C PRO A 273 -5.57 -11.92 -6.17
N SER A 274 -6.62 -11.63 -6.95
CA SER A 274 -6.53 -11.23 -8.35
C SER A 274 -6.06 -9.79 -8.57
N LEU A 275 -5.91 -8.97 -7.51
CA LEU A 275 -5.36 -7.60 -7.63
C LEU A 275 -3.90 -7.68 -8.06
N ALA A 276 -3.60 -7.13 -9.23
CA ALA A 276 -2.28 -7.23 -9.85
C ALA A 276 -1.49 -5.91 -9.88
N THR A 277 -2.17 -4.77 -9.76
CA THR A 277 -1.55 -3.45 -9.90
C THR A 277 -2.02 -2.51 -8.80
N MET A 278 -1.08 -1.77 -8.24
CA MET A 278 -1.33 -0.69 -7.29
C MET A 278 -0.64 0.58 -7.76
N GLU A 279 -1.43 1.60 -8.09
CA GLU A 279 -0.99 2.93 -8.49
C GLU A 279 -0.92 3.82 -7.25
N VAL A 280 0.27 4.18 -6.80
CA VAL A 280 0.49 4.85 -5.53
C VAL A 280 0.68 6.35 -5.76
N TYR A 281 -0.31 7.12 -5.35
CA TYR A 281 -0.29 8.58 -5.31
C TYR A 281 -0.46 9.09 -3.88
N LYS A 282 0.24 8.46 -2.95
CA LYS A 282 0.24 8.78 -1.53
C LYS A 282 1.59 8.43 -0.91
N PRO A 283 2.29 9.37 -0.25
CA PRO A 283 3.44 9.04 0.55
C PRO A 283 3.07 8.00 1.61
N MET A 284 3.81 6.92 1.68
CA MET A 284 3.63 5.85 2.65
C MET A 284 4.99 5.33 3.10
N SER A 285 5.12 4.99 4.37
CA SER A 285 6.37 4.47 4.93
C SER A 285 6.11 3.31 5.90
N GLY A 286 7.18 2.59 6.22
CA GLY A 286 7.20 1.55 7.25
C GLY A 286 6.05 0.54 7.10
N HIS A 287 5.38 0.28 8.21
CA HIS A 287 4.29 -0.67 8.32
C HIS A 287 3.12 -0.43 7.34
N ASN A 288 2.68 0.82 7.19
CA ASN A 288 1.54 1.15 6.31
C ASN A 288 1.85 0.83 4.84
N LEU A 289 3.07 1.13 4.40
CA LEU A 289 3.54 0.79 3.06
C LEU A 289 3.55 -0.73 2.84
N MET A 290 4.11 -1.49 3.80
CA MET A 290 4.18 -2.94 3.70
C MET A 290 2.80 -3.60 3.69
N GLN A 291 1.86 -3.11 4.47
CA GLN A 291 0.47 -3.59 4.45
C GLN A 291 -0.22 -3.31 3.11
N ALA A 292 0.02 -2.14 2.52
CA ALA A 292 -0.49 -1.81 1.19
C ALA A 292 0.09 -2.76 0.13
N ILE A 293 1.41 -2.96 0.12
CA ILE A 293 2.09 -3.85 -0.82
C ILE A 293 1.59 -5.29 -0.70
N ALA A 294 1.29 -5.75 0.52
CA ALA A 294 0.74 -7.07 0.77
C ALA A 294 -0.62 -7.30 0.07
N ARG A 295 -1.27 -6.26 -0.47
CA ARG A 295 -2.51 -6.42 -1.26
C ARG A 295 -2.23 -6.96 -2.66
N VAL A 296 -1.08 -6.67 -3.25
CA VAL A 296 -0.72 -7.09 -4.62
C VAL A 296 0.18 -8.33 -4.66
N ASN A 297 0.73 -8.80 -3.55
CA ASN A 297 1.62 -9.96 -3.53
C ASN A 297 0.90 -11.32 -3.38
N ARG A 298 -0.42 -11.35 -3.36
CA ARG A 298 -1.20 -12.58 -3.21
C ARG A 298 -1.07 -13.50 -4.40
N GLY A 299 -1.01 -14.82 -4.12
CA GLY A 299 -1.05 -15.86 -5.16
C GLY A 299 -2.45 -15.93 -5.82
N PHE A 300 -2.49 -15.98 -7.15
CA PHE A 300 -3.72 -16.15 -7.90
C PHE A 300 -3.42 -16.72 -9.28
N ARG A 301 -3.91 -17.92 -9.60
CA ARG A 301 -3.68 -18.60 -10.88
C ARG A 301 -2.21 -18.51 -11.32
N ASP A 302 -1.97 -18.09 -12.54
CA ASP A 302 -0.69 -17.87 -13.20
C ASP A 302 -0.09 -16.48 -12.96
N LYS A 303 -0.58 -15.75 -11.95
CA LYS A 303 -0.03 -14.45 -11.56
C LYS A 303 1.45 -14.60 -11.16
N GLU A 304 2.33 -14.00 -11.95
CA GLU A 304 3.79 -14.03 -11.73
C GLU A 304 4.23 -13.09 -10.60
N GLY A 305 3.50 -11.98 -10.39
CA GLY A 305 3.79 -11.01 -9.34
C GLY A 305 2.79 -9.87 -9.27
N GLY A 306 2.94 -9.02 -8.26
CA GLY A 306 2.23 -7.76 -8.12
C GLY A 306 3.07 -6.58 -8.60
N LEU A 307 2.45 -5.55 -9.17
CA LEU A 307 3.14 -4.32 -9.56
C LEU A 307 2.70 -3.16 -8.67
N VAL A 308 3.67 -2.47 -8.12
CA VAL A 308 3.50 -1.17 -7.44
C VAL A 308 4.06 -0.09 -8.36
N VAL A 309 3.18 0.79 -8.82
CA VAL A 309 3.53 1.95 -9.64
C VAL A 309 3.54 3.18 -8.76
N ASP A 310 4.64 3.89 -8.73
CA ASP A 310 4.89 4.98 -7.80
C ASP A 310 4.96 6.34 -8.49
N TYR A 311 4.07 7.22 -8.10
CA TYR A 311 3.99 8.59 -8.60
C TYR A 311 4.53 9.65 -7.63
N VAL A 312 4.95 9.27 -6.42
CA VAL A 312 5.36 10.21 -5.37
C VAL A 312 6.75 9.95 -4.78
N GLY A 313 7.47 8.94 -5.29
CA GLY A 313 8.86 8.68 -4.87
C GLY A 313 9.01 7.81 -3.62
N ILE A 314 8.17 6.75 -3.46
CA ILE A 314 8.24 5.85 -2.30
C ILE A 314 9.43 4.89 -2.28
N ALA A 315 10.30 4.89 -3.30
CA ALA A 315 11.39 3.92 -3.43
C ALA A 315 12.31 3.83 -2.20
N ALA A 316 12.68 4.99 -1.65
CA ALA A 316 13.53 5.04 -0.44
C ALA A 316 12.79 4.49 0.79
N ALA A 317 11.51 4.89 0.97
CA ALA A 317 10.67 4.40 2.06
C ALA A 317 10.38 2.89 1.93
N LEU A 318 10.23 2.38 0.70
CA LEU A 318 10.07 0.96 0.43
C LEU A 318 11.34 0.18 0.81
N LYS A 319 12.50 0.67 0.39
CA LYS A 319 13.79 0.08 0.76
C LYS A 319 13.99 0.05 2.27
N GLN A 320 13.69 1.16 2.95
CA GLN A 320 13.76 1.25 4.41
C GLN A 320 12.81 0.25 5.07
N ALA A 321 11.54 0.24 4.67
CA ALA A 321 10.54 -0.66 5.25
C ALA A 321 10.91 -2.15 5.06
N MET A 322 11.42 -2.52 3.90
CA MET A 322 11.91 -3.88 3.64
C MET A 322 13.15 -4.24 4.49
N ASN A 323 14.05 -3.26 4.69
CA ASN A 323 15.23 -3.45 5.52
C ASN A 323 14.90 -3.69 7.00
N ASP A 324 13.76 -3.17 7.46
CA ASP A 324 13.31 -3.30 8.86
C ASP A 324 12.64 -4.66 9.14
N TYR A 325 12.38 -5.49 8.11
CA TYR A 325 11.70 -6.78 8.26
C TYR A 325 12.62 -7.88 8.75
N THR A 326 13.42 -8.45 7.87
CA THR A 326 14.38 -9.49 8.23
C THR A 326 15.71 -9.29 7.50
N VAL A 327 16.79 -9.90 8.04
CA VAL A 327 18.10 -9.88 7.36
C VAL A 327 18.04 -10.58 6.00
N ARG A 328 17.19 -11.60 5.87
CA ARG A 328 17.00 -12.35 4.62
C ARG A 328 16.21 -11.53 3.60
N ASP A 329 15.13 -10.87 4.02
CA ASP A 329 14.35 -9.97 3.16
C ASP A 329 15.20 -8.77 2.71
N LYS A 330 16.03 -8.24 3.59
CA LYS A 330 16.99 -7.19 3.27
C LYS A 330 17.93 -7.57 2.13
N LYS A 331 18.40 -8.81 2.09
CA LYS A 331 19.28 -9.32 1.04
C LYS A 331 18.55 -9.50 -0.29
N ASN A 332 17.29 -9.95 -0.25
CA ASN A 332 16.54 -10.35 -1.45
C ASN A 332 15.65 -9.24 -2.02
N TYR A 333 15.14 -8.33 -1.16
CA TYR A 333 14.24 -7.23 -1.52
C TYR A 333 14.81 -5.84 -1.24
N GLY A 334 15.96 -5.76 -0.60
CA GLY A 334 16.58 -4.50 -0.17
C GLY A 334 17.13 -3.62 -1.30
N ASP A 335 17.12 -4.10 -2.55
CA ASP A 335 17.44 -3.31 -3.73
C ASP A 335 16.23 -3.33 -4.67
N PRO A 336 15.42 -2.24 -4.69
CA PRO A 336 14.30 -2.13 -5.61
C PRO A 336 14.74 -1.92 -7.06
N ASP A 337 16.03 -2.10 -7.36
CA ASP A 337 16.55 -2.05 -8.72
C ASP A 337 15.98 -3.23 -9.51
N VAL A 338 14.76 -3.03 -9.96
CA VAL A 338 14.03 -3.95 -10.85
C VAL A 338 14.86 -4.29 -12.07
N SER A 339 15.79 -3.43 -12.48
CA SER A 339 16.64 -3.63 -13.62
C SER A 339 17.56 -4.84 -13.43
N LYS A 340 18.10 -5.06 -12.22
CA LYS A 340 18.95 -6.22 -11.94
C LYS A 340 18.18 -7.55 -11.92
N ALA A 341 16.95 -7.56 -11.42
CA ALA A 341 16.13 -8.77 -11.39
C ALA A 341 15.43 -9.02 -12.74
N ALA A 342 15.04 -7.97 -13.44
CA ALA A 342 14.39 -8.04 -14.74
C ALA A 342 15.37 -8.27 -15.89
N TYR A 343 16.62 -7.80 -15.78
CA TYR A 343 17.60 -7.88 -16.86
C TYR A 343 17.89 -9.32 -17.33
N PRO A 344 18.12 -10.33 -16.48
CA PRO A 344 18.25 -11.71 -16.92
C PRO A 344 17.01 -12.24 -17.65
N LYS A 345 15.81 -11.94 -17.13
CA LYS A 345 14.55 -12.31 -17.78
C LYS A 345 14.34 -11.57 -19.10
N PHE A 346 14.72 -10.30 -19.15
CA PHE A 346 14.73 -9.53 -20.41
C PHE A 346 15.62 -10.17 -21.46
N LEU A 347 16.85 -10.56 -21.09
CA LEU A 347 17.78 -11.24 -21.99
C LEU A 347 17.21 -12.56 -22.50
N GLU A 348 16.63 -13.38 -21.60
CA GLU A 348 15.95 -14.63 -21.97
C GLU A 348 14.83 -14.38 -23.01
N LYS A 349 13.95 -13.40 -22.74
CA LYS A 349 12.86 -13.07 -23.66
C LYS A 349 13.36 -12.46 -24.97
N LEU A 350 14.42 -11.65 -24.89
CA LEU A 350 15.06 -11.11 -26.09
C LEU A 350 15.65 -12.22 -26.98
N GLU A 351 16.24 -13.26 -26.36
CA GLU A 351 16.76 -14.43 -27.08
C GLU A 351 15.61 -15.18 -27.77
N VAL A 352 14.52 -15.45 -27.05
CA VAL A 352 13.30 -16.03 -27.64
C VAL A 352 12.77 -15.20 -28.82
N CYS A 353 12.72 -13.88 -28.68
CA CYS A 353 12.31 -13.00 -29.78
C CYS A 353 13.28 -13.08 -30.97
N ARG A 354 14.59 -13.12 -30.74
CA ARG A 354 15.58 -13.29 -31.79
C ARG A 354 15.43 -14.63 -32.52
N ASP A 355 15.16 -15.69 -31.79
CA ASP A 355 14.91 -17.02 -32.38
C ASP A 355 13.62 -17.04 -33.21
N LEU A 356 12.57 -16.39 -32.77
CA LEU A 356 11.34 -16.23 -33.56
C LEU A 356 11.58 -15.51 -34.89
N PHE A 357 12.46 -14.51 -34.89
CA PHE A 357 12.85 -13.75 -36.07
C PHE A 357 14.10 -14.30 -36.78
N HIS A 358 14.55 -15.50 -36.43
CA HIS A 358 15.70 -16.12 -37.13
C HIS A 358 15.39 -16.27 -38.61
N GLY A 359 16.26 -15.68 -39.44
CA GLY A 359 16.12 -15.63 -40.89
C GLY A 359 15.33 -14.41 -41.42
N PHE A 360 14.86 -13.53 -40.56
CA PHE A 360 14.25 -12.26 -40.94
C PHE A 360 15.22 -11.11 -40.61
N ASP A 361 15.47 -10.21 -41.56
CA ASP A 361 16.32 -9.04 -41.35
C ASP A 361 15.57 -7.94 -40.57
N TYR A 362 15.61 -8.01 -39.24
CA TYR A 362 15.04 -6.95 -38.38
C TYR A 362 16.02 -5.80 -38.10
N ILE A 363 17.28 -5.90 -38.53
CA ILE A 363 18.29 -4.85 -38.25
C ILE A 363 17.96 -3.60 -39.06
N THR A 364 17.48 -3.76 -40.28
CA THR A 364 17.01 -2.65 -41.12
C THR A 364 15.89 -1.83 -40.45
N PHE A 365 15.07 -2.44 -39.56
CA PHE A 365 14.10 -1.71 -38.77
C PHE A 365 14.75 -0.70 -37.80
N LEU A 366 15.89 -1.04 -37.23
CA LEU A 366 16.59 -0.19 -36.24
C LEU A 366 17.28 1.01 -36.90
N THR A 367 17.66 0.90 -38.16
CA THR A 367 18.45 1.89 -38.87
C THR A 367 17.69 2.61 -40.00
N GLY A 368 16.54 2.11 -40.41
CA GLY A 368 15.73 2.61 -41.52
C GLY A 368 14.92 3.88 -41.19
N ASP A 369 14.43 4.51 -42.27
CA ASP A 369 13.48 5.61 -42.17
C ASP A 369 12.08 5.12 -41.78
N ASP A 370 11.13 6.03 -41.56
CA ASP A 370 9.78 5.70 -41.10
C ASP A 370 8.98 4.83 -42.09
N LEU A 371 9.24 5.00 -43.40
CA LEU A 371 8.61 4.17 -44.45
C LEU A 371 9.17 2.76 -44.47
N GLU A 372 10.48 2.62 -44.33
CA GLU A 372 11.16 1.33 -44.22
C GLU A 372 10.72 0.61 -42.96
N LYS A 373 10.66 1.30 -41.79
CA LYS A 373 10.13 0.74 -40.54
C LYS A 373 8.70 0.23 -40.69
N ALA A 374 7.82 0.98 -41.33
CA ALA A 374 6.44 0.56 -41.58
C ALA A 374 6.34 -0.69 -42.46
N ARG A 375 7.17 -0.79 -43.52
CA ARG A 375 7.26 -1.97 -44.35
C ARG A 375 7.79 -3.19 -43.62
N MET A 376 8.83 -2.99 -42.75
CA MET A 376 9.40 -4.03 -41.95
C MET A 376 8.44 -4.60 -40.91
N ILE A 377 7.57 -3.77 -40.31
CA ILE A 377 6.53 -4.25 -39.38
C ILE A 377 5.58 -5.22 -40.12
N SER A 378 5.07 -4.83 -41.29
CA SER A 378 4.20 -5.69 -42.08
C SER A 378 4.90 -6.98 -42.53
N GLY A 379 6.16 -6.87 -42.92
CA GLY A 379 6.99 -8.01 -43.30
C GLY A 379 7.22 -8.97 -42.13
N GLY A 380 7.53 -8.45 -40.95
CA GLY A 380 7.72 -9.22 -39.74
C GLY A 380 6.47 -9.96 -39.27
N VAL A 381 5.32 -9.33 -39.35
CA VAL A 381 4.03 -9.99 -39.05
C VAL A 381 3.79 -11.16 -40.01
N ASN A 382 3.97 -10.96 -41.31
CA ASN A 382 3.78 -12.02 -42.31
C ASN A 382 4.80 -13.17 -42.15
N PHE A 383 6.04 -12.83 -41.78
CA PHE A 383 7.06 -13.83 -41.49
C PHE A 383 6.70 -14.73 -40.32
N LEU A 384 6.18 -14.14 -39.22
CA LEU A 384 5.76 -14.89 -38.04
C LEU A 384 4.50 -15.72 -38.26
N LEU A 385 3.55 -15.21 -39.05
CA LEU A 385 2.32 -15.93 -39.40
C LEU A 385 2.58 -17.08 -40.39
N GLY A 386 3.71 -17.06 -41.10
CA GLY A 386 4.12 -18.10 -42.04
C GLY A 386 4.97 -19.23 -41.41
N LYS A 387 5.31 -19.11 -40.12
CA LYS A 387 5.95 -20.17 -39.35
C LYS A 387 4.92 -21.03 -38.62
#